data_b09c4da91252441ff5ed7204b2976c00
#
_entry.id   b09c4da91252441ff5ed7204b2976c00
#
_cell.length_a   1.000
_cell.length_b   1.000
_cell.length_c   1.000
_cell.angle_alpha   90.00
_cell.angle_beta   90.00
_cell.angle_gamma   90.00
#
_symmetry.space_group_name_H-M   'P 1'
#
loop_
_entity.id
_entity.type
_entity.pdbx_description
1 polymer ?
#
loop_
_entity_poly.entity_id
_entity_poly.type
_entity_poly.pdbx_seq_one_letter_code
_entity_poly.pdbx_strand_id
1 'polypeptide(L)'
;MPVGKDNMAKYHGTIVKRGKFYHWRYLTVDGSYTTKVIRNDSGGKVTRLSEAEKIVTQWSAELSSLNQLKSREETIQKIAEVKSLLRVCRVPLAELEDAFFNHPSAPTVSPKHRKTYHSVLNTLTNFASQIQVETVADVTEEVAQSFLSYYWSRGISPKTYNSVLDILRCVFRLMNKDNNPFDSFKKKVCHTEERVAFTVEQLQKIWDTLTSPTYHMLHKEEMIVLYKLALYTGARCGDLCLLRWSSVDMQNRVIRFMPHKTAHSSHKIVEIPIGDVLFEALSSVDQSTDYVLPNVAYRYQHNSGGISRDTKKLLVAAGLKPNDSGTTRRVLAVSRMGFHGFRHTAASMMICNGVNPLVVRDLLGHTSVDMTAHYTHVNMETKREALQNLNVLPCLPQPKLISGEKPIAEIIGELNAEKLAVLGHWLDDNLTTTQKEKLSELLIFAV
;
A
#
# COMPACT_ATOMS: atom_id res chain seq x y z
N MET A 1 -63.65 -35.70 -9.08
CA MET A 1 -62.90 -36.35 -10.18
C MET A 1 -62.22 -35.20 -10.98
N PRO A 2 -60.93 -35.10 -10.96
CA PRO A 2 -60.25 -34.22 -11.88
C PRO A 2 -59.83 -35.06 -13.11
N VAL A 3 -60.22 -34.56 -14.26
CA VAL A 3 -59.83 -35.08 -15.56
C VAL A 3 -58.32 -34.82 -15.76
N GLY A 4 -57.56 -35.88 -15.83
CA GLY A 4 -56.14 -35.81 -16.20
C GLY A 4 -56.02 -35.33 -17.66
N LYS A 5 -55.41 -34.19 -17.85
CA LYS A 5 -54.79 -33.84 -19.14
C LYS A 5 -53.35 -34.26 -19.04
N ASP A 6 -52.99 -35.28 -19.78
CA ASP A 6 -51.64 -35.64 -20.13
C ASP A 6 -50.96 -34.47 -20.86
N ASN A 7 -50.42 -33.57 -20.11
CA ASN A 7 -49.46 -32.64 -20.64
C ASN A 7 -48.07 -33.34 -20.59
N MET A 8 -47.66 -33.98 -21.70
CA MET A 8 -46.27 -34.31 -21.90
C MET A 8 -45.47 -33.02 -21.65
N ALA A 9 -44.67 -33.07 -20.63
CA ALA A 9 -43.85 -31.91 -20.25
C ALA A 9 -42.93 -31.59 -21.43
N LYS A 10 -43.10 -30.40 -22.02
CA LYS A 10 -42.33 -29.89 -23.15
C LYS A 10 -40.82 -29.81 -22.90
N TYR A 11 -40.39 -29.95 -21.67
CA TYR A 11 -38.99 -29.79 -21.23
C TYR A 11 -38.76 -30.51 -19.90
N HIS A 12 -37.52 -30.90 -19.65
CA HIS A 12 -37.09 -31.46 -18.35
C HIS A 12 -37.02 -30.37 -17.25
N GLY A 13 -37.58 -30.65 -16.09
CA GLY A 13 -37.56 -29.73 -14.94
C GLY A 13 -38.76 -28.82 -14.89
N THR A 14 -38.64 -27.75 -14.09
CA THR A 14 -39.75 -26.83 -13.80
C THR A 14 -39.29 -25.38 -13.93
N ILE A 15 -40.08 -24.55 -14.62
CA ILE A 15 -39.86 -23.10 -14.65
C ILE A 15 -40.56 -22.48 -13.44
N VAL A 16 -39.79 -21.76 -12.63
CA VAL A 16 -40.27 -21.12 -11.40
C VAL A 16 -40.09 -19.61 -11.51
N LYS A 17 -41.14 -18.85 -11.20
CA LYS A 17 -41.08 -17.39 -11.16
C LYS A 17 -40.58 -16.95 -9.77
N ARG A 18 -39.51 -16.15 -9.72
CA ARG A 18 -38.99 -15.52 -8.50
C ARG A 18 -38.89 -14.00 -8.71
N GLY A 19 -39.79 -13.27 -8.06
CA GLY A 19 -39.94 -11.84 -8.30
C GLY A 19 -40.39 -11.53 -9.74
N LYS A 20 -39.62 -10.72 -10.47
CA LYS A 20 -39.92 -10.34 -11.88
C LYS A 20 -39.34 -11.30 -12.91
N PHE A 21 -38.53 -12.31 -12.50
CA PHE A 21 -37.73 -13.14 -13.40
C PHE A 21 -38.08 -14.61 -13.31
N TYR A 22 -37.83 -15.35 -14.40
CA TYR A 22 -38.00 -16.78 -14.48
C TYR A 22 -36.70 -17.52 -14.23
N HIS A 23 -36.82 -18.69 -13.55
CA HIS A 23 -35.72 -19.59 -13.20
C HIS A 23 -36.10 -21.00 -13.65
N TRP A 24 -35.12 -21.76 -14.09
CA TRP A 24 -35.28 -23.15 -14.42
C TRP A 24 -34.70 -24.03 -13.34
N ARG A 25 -35.53 -24.89 -12.74
CA ARG A 25 -35.13 -25.91 -11.79
C ARG A 25 -35.11 -27.26 -12.49
N TYR A 26 -33.96 -27.91 -12.52
CA TYR A 26 -33.77 -29.16 -13.25
C TYR A 26 -32.84 -30.11 -12.49
N LEU A 27 -32.91 -31.42 -12.83
CA LEU A 27 -32.05 -32.45 -12.31
C LEU A 27 -30.76 -32.45 -13.14
N THR A 28 -29.61 -32.31 -12.47
CA THR A 28 -28.29 -32.36 -13.11
C THR A 28 -27.90 -33.80 -13.41
N VAL A 29 -26.88 -34.03 -14.24
CA VAL A 29 -26.43 -35.37 -14.65
C VAL A 29 -25.93 -36.20 -13.46
N ASP A 30 -25.46 -35.57 -12.39
CA ASP A 30 -25.05 -36.18 -11.13
C ASP A 30 -26.21 -36.50 -10.16
N GLY A 31 -27.45 -36.26 -10.58
CA GLY A 31 -28.66 -36.60 -9.81
C GLY A 31 -29.05 -35.54 -8.78
N SER A 32 -28.40 -34.36 -8.74
CA SER A 32 -28.76 -33.27 -7.85
C SER A 32 -29.69 -32.26 -8.52
N TYR A 33 -30.58 -31.60 -7.73
CA TYR A 33 -31.41 -30.50 -8.23
C TYR A 33 -30.67 -29.18 -8.19
N THR A 34 -30.64 -28.48 -9.34
CA THR A 34 -30.13 -27.09 -9.40
C THR A 34 -31.18 -26.13 -9.93
N THR A 35 -31.00 -24.83 -9.65
CA THR A 35 -31.89 -23.78 -10.12
C THR A 35 -31.10 -22.66 -10.77
N LYS A 36 -31.40 -22.34 -12.02
CA LYS A 36 -30.70 -21.34 -12.80
C LYS A 36 -31.63 -20.24 -13.28
N VAL A 37 -31.15 -18.98 -13.27
CA VAL A 37 -31.86 -17.84 -13.85
C VAL A 37 -31.91 -17.99 -15.36
N ILE A 38 -33.09 -17.85 -15.98
CA ILE A 38 -33.22 -17.90 -17.43
C ILE A 38 -32.85 -16.52 -17.99
N ARG A 39 -31.95 -16.55 -18.98
CA ARG A 39 -31.46 -15.35 -19.66
C ARG A 39 -31.60 -15.55 -21.18
N ASN A 40 -31.84 -14.44 -21.89
CA ASN A 40 -31.85 -14.42 -23.35
C ASN A 40 -30.43 -14.34 -23.95
N ASP A 41 -30.32 -14.38 -25.26
CA ASP A 41 -29.06 -14.37 -25.99
C ASP A 41 -28.22 -13.10 -25.78
N SER A 42 -28.88 -11.98 -25.40
CA SER A 42 -28.21 -10.74 -25.03
C SER A 42 -27.81 -10.67 -23.55
N GLY A 43 -27.97 -11.76 -22.78
CA GLY A 43 -27.61 -11.85 -21.37
C GLY A 43 -28.65 -11.27 -20.40
N GLY A 44 -29.73 -10.67 -20.88
CA GLY A 44 -30.81 -10.11 -20.07
C GLY A 44 -31.62 -11.19 -19.35
N LYS A 45 -32.09 -10.92 -18.12
CA LYS A 45 -32.99 -11.82 -17.38
C LYS A 45 -34.38 -11.83 -18.01
N VAL A 46 -34.92 -13.01 -18.27
CA VAL A 46 -36.21 -13.17 -18.92
C VAL A 46 -37.36 -12.86 -17.97
N THR A 47 -38.32 -12.05 -18.47
CA THR A 47 -39.50 -11.59 -17.73
C THR A 47 -40.81 -12.14 -18.30
N ARG A 48 -40.78 -12.76 -19.50
CA ARG A 48 -41.92 -13.35 -20.17
C ARG A 48 -41.85 -14.87 -20.14
N LEU A 49 -42.96 -15.52 -19.76
CA LEU A 49 -43.02 -17.00 -19.66
C LEU A 49 -42.77 -17.68 -20.99
N SER A 50 -43.36 -17.18 -22.09
CA SER A 50 -43.24 -17.75 -23.43
C SER A 50 -41.79 -17.75 -23.96
N GLU A 51 -40.99 -16.74 -23.60
CA GLU A 51 -39.58 -16.66 -23.91
C GLU A 51 -38.78 -17.65 -23.05
N ALA A 52 -39.10 -17.73 -21.76
CA ALA A 52 -38.50 -18.69 -20.84
C ALA A 52 -38.72 -20.12 -21.27
N GLU A 53 -39.92 -20.46 -21.72
CA GLU A 53 -40.27 -21.81 -22.23
C GLU A 53 -39.47 -22.18 -23.48
N LYS A 54 -39.28 -21.27 -24.44
CA LYS A 54 -38.46 -21.51 -25.64
C LYS A 54 -37.03 -21.84 -25.27
N ILE A 55 -36.43 -21.02 -24.42
CA ILE A 55 -35.04 -21.19 -23.97
C ILE A 55 -34.88 -22.50 -23.19
N VAL A 56 -35.79 -22.80 -22.27
CA VAL A 56 -35.74 -24.03 -21.47
C VAL A 56 -35.96 -25.27 -22.33
N THR A 57 -36.81 -25.19 -23.33
CA THR A 57 -37.02 -26.30 -24.28
C THR A 57 -35.72 -26.65 -25.03
N GLN A 58 -35.00 -25.63 -25.49
CA GLN A 58 -33.71 -25.84 -26.15
C GLN A 58 -32.68 -26.44 -25.17
N TRP A 59 -32.53 -25.87 -23.97
CA TRP A 59 -31.60 -26.36 -22.93
C TRP A 59 -31.96 -27.77 -22.45
N SER A 60 -33.26 -28.08 -22.36
CA SER A 60 -33.76 -29.40 -21.99
C SER A 60 -33.45 -30.47 -23.04
N ALA A 61 -33.55 -30.14 -24.33
CA ALA A 61 -33.20 -31.06 -25.41
C ALA A 61 -31.70 -31.45 -25.34
N GLU A 62 -30.85 -30.51 -25.04
CA GLU A 62 -29.40 -30.75 -24.89
C GLU A 62 -29.07 -31.57 -23.64
N LEU A 63 -29.72 -31.31 -22.50
CA LEU A 63 -29.59 -32.12 -21.30
C LEU A 63 -30.08 -33.56 -21.53
N SER A 64 -31.15 -33.75 -22.30
CA SER A 64 -31.68 -35.08 -22.63
C SER A 64 -30.68 -35.89 -23.47
N SER A 65 -29.94 -35.21 -24.35
CA SER A 65 -28.89 -35.90 -25.13
C SER A 65 -27.73 -36.42 -24.27
N LEU A 66 -27.45 -35.80 -23.12
CA LEU A 66 -26.44 -36.28 -22.16
C LEU A 66 -26.79 -37.61 -21.54
N ASN A 67 -28.07 -37.87 -21.24
CA ASN A 67 -28.54 -39.13 -20.65
C ASN A 67 -28.47 -40.32 -21.65
N GLN A 68 -28.30 -40.05 -22.96
CA GLN A 68 -28.20 -41.06 -24.01
C GLN A 68 -26.76 -41.44 -24.34
N LEU A 69 -25.75 -40.74 -23.80
CA LEU A 69 -24.33 -40.99 -24.08
C LEU A 69 -23.87 -42.28 -23.39
N LYS A 70 -23.25 -43.19 -24.15
CA LYS A 70 -22.79 -44.50 -23.64
C LYS A 70 -21.34 -44.49 -23.16
N SER A 71 -20.52 -43.55 -23.57
CA SER A 71 -19.12 -43.44 -23.18
C SER A 71 -18.88 -42.30 -22.17
N ARG A 72 -17.91 -42.51 -21.26
CA ARG A 72 -17.54 -41.49 -20.26
C ARG A 72 -16.94 -40.24 -20.91
N GLU A 73 -16.19 -40.43 -21.98
CA GLU A 73 -15.54 -39.30 -22.70
C GLU A 73 -16.55 -38.44 -23.45
N GLU A 74 -17.51 -39.08 -24.16
CA GLU A 74 -18.62 -38.37 -24.82
C GLU A 74 -19.47 -37.60 -23.81
N THR A 75 -19.69 -38.20 -22.62
CA THR A 75 -20.42 -37.54 -21.53
C THR A 75 -19.68 -36.32 -21.02
N ILE A 76 -18.36 -36.41 -20.78
CA ILE A 76 -17.52 -35.29 -20.33
C ILE A 76 -17.50 -34.17 -21.37
N GLN A 77 -17.34 -34.51 -22.64
CA GLN A 77 -17.30 -33.52 -23.73
C GLN A 77 -18.67 -32.81 -23.87
N LYS A 78 -19.76 -33.57 -23.80
CA LYS A 78 -21.12 -32.99 -23.85
C LYS A 78 -21.47 -32.17 -22.63
N ILE A 79 -21.02 -32.55 -21.43
CA ILE A 79 -21.13 -31.73 -20.20
C ILE A 79 -20.39 -30.42 -20.37
N ALA A 80 -19.19 -30.43 -20.91
CA ALA A 80 -18.40 -29.23 -21.17
C ALA A 80 -19.12 -28.32 -22.19
N GLU A 81 -19.66 -28.87 -23.24
CA GLU A 81 -20.42 -28.15 -24.28
C GLU A 81 -21.71 -27.55 -23.71
N VAL A 82 -22.52 -28.30 -22.95
CA VAL A 82 -23.73 -27.80 -22.29
C VAL A 82 -23.38 -26.77 -21.21
N LYS A 83 -22.32 -26.99 -20.45
CA LYS A 83 -21.80 -25.98 -19.48
C LYS A 83 -21.37 -24.69 -20.21
N SER A 84 -20.80 -24.78 -21.41
CA SER A 84 -20.43 -23.60 -22.20
C SER A 84 -21.65 -22.84 -22.70
N LEU A 85 -22.68 -23.56 -23.17
CA LEU A 85 -23.96 -23.00 -23.60
C LEU A 85 -24.77 -22.38 -22.46
N LEU A 86 -24.67 -22.96 -21.27
CA LEU A 86 -25.29 -22.43 -20.05
C LEU A 86 -24.48 -21.26 -19.42
N ARG A 87 -23.25 -21.01 -19.89
CA ARG A 87 -22.42 -19.89 -19.44
C ARG A 87 -22.81 -18.60 -20.15
N VAL A 88 -23.39 -17.72 -19.39
CA VAL A 88 -24.08 -16.51 -19.88
C VAL A 88 -23.12 -15.33 -20.15
N CYS A 89 -21.84 -15.44 -19.99
CA CYS A 89 -20.95 -14.30 -20.19
C CYS A 89 -19.87 -14.62 -21.24
N ARG A 90 -20.18 -14.41 -22.51
CA ARG A 90 -19.21 -14.46 -23.62
C ARG A 90 -18.57 -13.08 -23.83
N VAL A 91 -18.00 -12.50 -22.78
CA VAL A 91 -17.20 -11.29 -22.96
C VAL A 91 -15.90 -11.66 -23.65
N PRO A 92 -15.61 -11.13 -24.85
CA PRO A 92 -14.31 -11.32 -25.48
C PRO A 92 -13.20 -10.82 -24.56
N LEU A 93 -12.08 -11.54 -24.49
CA LEU A 93 -10.92 -11.10 -23.69
C LEU A 93 -10.37 -9.75 -24.16
N ALA A 94 -10.53 -9.43 -25.45
CA ALA A 94 -10.17 -8.12 -25.99
C ALA A 94 -10.99 -6.96 -25.39
N GLU A 95 -12.23 -7.23 -25.00
CA GLU A 95 -13.16 -6.25 -24.41
C GLU A 95 -13.21 -6.34 -22.86
N LEU A 96 -12.44 -7.24 -22.27
CA LEU A 96 -12.49 -7.54 -20.84
C LEU A 96 -12.25 -6.29 -19.96
N GLU A 97 -11.30 -5.42 -20.33
CA GLU A 97 -10.99 -4.22 -19.58
C GLU A 97 -12.18 -3.26 -19.56
N ASP A 98 -12.76 -2.98 -20.74
CA ASP A 98 -13.90 -2.08 -20.87
C ASP A 98 -15.14 -2.65 -20.19
N ALA A 99 -15.41 -3.93 -20.38
CA ALA A 99 -16.52 -4.62 -19.72
C ALA A 99 -16.38 -4.56 -18.19
N PHE A 100 -15.16 -4.74 -17.67
CA PHE A 100 -14.89 -4.66 -16.23
C PHE A 100 -15.10 -3.25 -15.68
N PHE A 101 -14.50 -2.22 -16.28
CA PHE A 101 -14.58 -0.85 -15.76
C PHE A 101 -15.95 -0.20 -15.98
N ASN A 102 -16.73 -0.65 -16.95
CA ASN A 102 -18.13 -0.23 -17.16
C ASN A 102 -19.11 -0.99 -16.26
N HIS A 103 -18.67 -2.01 -15.54
CA HIS A 103 -19.56 -2.74 -14.62
C HIS A 103 -19.93 -1.88 -13.40
N PRO A 104 -21.21 -1.80 -12.98
CA PRO A 104 -21.64 -0.95 -11.86
C PRO A 104 -20.94 -1.25 -10.53
N SER A 105 -20.46 -2.45 -10.33
CA SER A 105 -19.72 -2.87 -9.11
C SER A 105 -18.18 -2.82 -9.28
N ALA A 106 -17.69 -2.21 -10.36
CA ALA A 106 -16.26 -2.05 -10.55
C ALA A 106 -15.66 -1.11 -9.49
N PRO A 107 -14.47 -1.41 -8.97
CA PRO A 107 -13.83 -0.54 -7.99
C PRO A 107 -13.39 0.78 -8.64
N THR A 108 -13.57 1.88 -7.92
CA THR A 108 -12.99 3.16 -8.32
C THR A 108 -11.48 3.11 -8.10
N VAL A 109 -10.71 3.19 -9.17
CA VAL A 109 -9.24 3.13 -9.12
C VAL A 109 -8.59 4.41 -9.64
N SER A 110 -7.43 4.77 -9.11
CA SER A 110 -6.66 5.91 -9.63
C SER A 110 -6.20 5.66 -11.08
N PRO A 111 -5.95 6.71 -11.89
CA PRO A 111 -5.45 6.57 -13.27
C PRO A 111 -4.16 5.74 -13.36
N LYS A 112 -3.29 5.87 -12.36
CA LYS A 112 -2.06 5.06 -12.28
C LYS A 112 -2.36 3.58 -12.04
N HIS A 113 -3.32 3.26 -11.19
CA HIS A 113 -3.72 1.89 -10.91
C HIS A 113 -4.46 1.28 -12.11
N ARG A 114 -5.28 2.08 -12.81
CA ARG A 114 -5.92 1.65 -14.08
C ARG A 114 -4.89 1.22 -15.12
N LYS A 115 -3.76 1.93 -15.25
CA LYS A 115 -2.65 1.50 -16.11
C LYS A 115 -2.08 0.13 -15.71
N THR A 116 -2.10 -0.19 -14.42
CA THR A 116 -1.65 -1.52 -13.94
C THR A 116 -2.64 -2.61 -14.36
N TYR A 117 -3.95 -2.38 -14.21
CA TYR A 117 -5.00 -3.28 -14.71
C TYR A 117 -4.83 -3.50 -16.21
N HIS A 118 -4.74 -2.41 -16.99
CA HIS A 118 -4.51 -2.46 -18.43
C HIS A 118 -3.31 -3.35 -18.79
N SER A 119 -2.18 -3.15 -18.15
CA SER A 119 -0.96 -3.95 -18.42
C SER A 119 -1.16 -5.43 -18.12
N VAL A 120 -1.85 -5.77 -17.03
CA VAL A 120 -2.11 -7.16 -16.64
C VAL A 120 -3.09 -7.81 -17.60
N LEU A 121 -4.21 -7.14 -17.89
CA LEU A 121 -5.26 -7.67 -18.77
C LEU A 121 -4.78 -7.82 -20.20
N ASN A 122 -4.06 -6.83 -20.72
CA ASN A 122 -3.46 -6.93 -22.06
C ASN A 122 -2.43 -8.08 -22.15
N THR A 123 -1.65 -8.32 -21.07
CA THR A 123 -0.74 -9.48 -21.03
C THR A 123 -1.52 -10.79 -21.04
N LEU A 124 -2.64 -10.87 -20.31
CA LEU A 124 -3.52 -12.06 -20.32
C LEU A 124 -4.13 -12.27 -21.71
N THR A 125 -4.68 -11.23 -22.33
CA THR A 125 -5.30 -11.31 -23.67
C THR A 125 -4.28 -11.77 -24.71
N ASN A 126 -3.07 -11.21 -24.69
CA ASN A 126 -2.01 -11.63 -25.61
C ASN A 126 -1.55 -13.08 -25.38
N PHE A 127 -1.51 -13.54 -24.14
CA PHE A 127 -1.20 -14.92 -23.81
C PHE A 127 -2.33 -15.86 -24.30
N ALA A 128 -3.57 -15.50 -23.99
CA ALA A 128 -4.75 -16.29 -24.32
C ALA A 128 -4.93 -16.43 -25.84
N SER A 129 -4.66 -15.39 -26.63
CA SER A 129 -4.71 -15.44 -28.09
C SER A 129 -3.71 -16.45 -28.69
N GLN A 130 -2.55 -16.65 -28.06
CA GLN A 130 -1.55 -17.65 -28.51
C GLN A 130 -2.03 -19.10 -28.33
N ILE A 131 -2.94 -19.33 -27.40
CA ILE A 131 -3.53 -20.65 -27.11
C ILE A 131 -5.00 -20.76 -27.55
N GLN A 132 -5.44 -19.83 -28.39
CA GLN A 132 -6.79 -19.81 -28.97
C GLN A 132 -7.93 -19.75 -27.94
N VAL A 133 -7.71 -19.03 -26.82
CA VAL A 133 -8.71 -18.72 -25.81
C VAL A 133 -9.23 -17.31 -26.07
N GLU A 134 -10.51 -17.19 -26.47
CA GLU A 134 -11.07 -15.91 -26.95
C GLU A 134 -11.96 -15.21 -25.94
N THR A 135 -12.65 -15.95 -25.08
CA THR A 135 -13.62 -15.38 -24.15
C THR A 135 -13.25 -15.61 -22.68
N VAL A 136 -13.81 -14.78 -21.79
CA VAL A 136 -13.66 -14.90 -20.33
C VAL A 136 -14.13 -16.27 -19.83
N ALA A 137 -15.16 -16.84 -20.45
CA ALA A 137 -15.71 -18.13 -20.08
C ALA A 137 -14.76 -19.30 -20.38
N ASP A 138 -13.89 -19.14 -21.39
CA ASP A 138 -12.95 -20.16 -21.82
C ASP A 138 -11.66 -20.17 -20.99
N VAL A 139 -11.47 -19.18 -20.11
CA VAL A 139 -10.36 -19.15 -19.15
C VAL A 139 -10.64 -20.15 -18.03
N THR A 140 -10.19 -21.38 -18.21
CA THR A 140 -10.27 -22.45 -17.21
C THR A 140 -9.17 -22.29 -16.15
N GLU A 141 -9.19 -23.15 -15.12
CA GLU A 141 -8.13 -23.19 -14.11
C GLU A 141 -6.77 -23.58 -14.71
N GLU A 142 -6.75 -24.46 -15.71
CA GLU A 142 -5.54 -24.88 -16.43
C GLU A 142 -4.95 -23.72 -17.24
N VAL A 143 -5.80 -22.91 -17.88
CA VAL A 143 -5.39 -21.70 -18.61
C VAL A 143 -4.84 -20.67 -17.61
N ALA A 144 -5.50 -20.48 -16.48
CA ALA A 144 -5.04 -19.57 -15.43
C ALA A 144 -3.69 -20.00 -14.83
N GLN A 145 -3.51 -21.32 -14.59
CA GLN A 145 -2.24 -21.90 -14.15
C GLN A 145 -1.12 -21.65 -15.16
N SER A 146 -1.38 -21.91 -16.43
CA SER A 146 -0.43 -21.70 -17.51
C SER A 146 -0.04 -20.23 -17.65
N PHE A 147 -1.01 -19.32 -17.57
CA PHE A 147 -0.76 -17.88 -17.57
C PHE A 147 0.08 -17.42 -16.36
N LEU A 148 -0.27 -17.85 -15.15
CA LEU A 148 0.47 -17.49 -13.96
C LEU A 148 1.91 -18.05 -13.97
N SER A 149 2.10 -19.23 -14.53
CA SER A 149 3.42 -19.84 -14.76
C SER A 149 4.24 -19.03 -15.77
N TYR A 150 3.63 -18.68 -16.90
CA TYR A 150 4.23 -17.78 -17.89
C TYR A 150 4.61 -16.42 -17.27
N TYR A 151 3.68 -15.82 -16.53
CA TYR A 151 3.94 -14.52 -15.89
C TYR A 151 5.08 -14.59 -14.85
N TRP A 152 5.12 -15.71 -14.12
CA TRP A 152 6.18 -15.96 -13.14
C TRP A 152 7.55 -16.23 -13.77
N SER A 153 7.61 -16.90 -14.92
CA SER A 153 8.85 -17.18 -15.65
C SER A 153 9.58 -15.91 -16.13
N ARG A 154 8.87 -14.77 -16.21
CA ARG A 154 9.46 -13.46 -16.56
C ARG A 154 10.38 -12.87 -15.46
N GLY A 155 10.61 -13.58 -14.37
CA GLY A 155 11.50 -13.14 -13.30
C GLY A 155 10.95 -12.02 -12.41
N ILE A 156 9.62 -11.90 -12.31
CA ILE A 156 8.96 -10.90 -11.46
C ILE A 156 9.11 -11.21 -9.96
N SER A 157 8.92 -10.17 -9.14
CA SER A 157 8.93 -10.35 -7.68
C SER A 157 7.68 -11.06 -7.16
N PRO A 158 7.75 -11.77 -6.00
CA PRO A 158 6.57 -12.30 -5.33
C PRO A 158 5.47 -11.25 -5.10
N LYS A 159 5.86 -10.03 -4.74
CA LYS A 159 4.92 -8.91 -4.56
C LYS A 159 4.20 -8.54 -5.85
N THR A 160 4.93 -8.51 -6.98
CA THR A 160 4.34 -8.24 -8.31
C THR A 160 3.39 -9.37 -8.70
N TYR A 161 3.80 -10.63 -8.50
CA TYR A 161 2.94 -11.79 -8.76
C TYR A 161 1.63 -11.71 -7.95
N ASN A 162 1.73 -11.43 -6.65
CA ASN A 162 0.55 -11.30 -5.79
C ASN A 162 -0.38 -10.17 -6.24
N SER A 163 0.18 -9.02 -6.66
CA SER A 163 -0.62 -7.92 -7.20
C SER A 163 -1.34 -8.29 -8.50
N VAL A 164 -0.69 -9.05 -9.38
CA VAL A 164 -1.30 -9.58 -10.61
C VAL A 164 -2.44 -10.53 -10.27
N LEU A 165 -2.21 -11.47 -9.34
CA LEU A 165 -3.22 -12.42 -8.89
C LEU A 165 -4.44 -11.70 -8.28
N ASP A 166 -4.21 -10.66 -7.46
CA ASP A 166 -5.30 -9.87 -6.86
C ASP A 166 -6.13 -9.13 -7.93
N ILE A 167 -5.48 -8.57 -8.96
CA ILE A 167 -6.16 -7.93 -10.08
C ILE A 167 -7.02 -8.95 -10.84
N LEU A 168 -6.45 -10.10 -11.19
CA LEU A 168 -7.17 -11.13 -11.93
C LEU A 168 -8.35 -11.67 -11.13
N ARG A 169 -8.17 -11.93 -9.84
CA ARG A 169 -9.27 -12.32 -8.96
C ARG A 169 -10.38 -11.29 -8.92
N CYS A 170 -10.01 -10.01 -8.80
CA CYS A 170 -10.98 -8.91 -8.77
C CYS A 170 -11.79 -8.85 -10.07
N VAL A 171 -11.12 -8.92 -11.22
CA VAL A 171 -11.75 -8.87 -12.54
C VAL A 171 -12.65 -10.09 -12.77
N PHE A 172 -12.14 -11.29 -12.57
CA PHE A 172 -12.89 -12.51 -12.84
C PHE A 172 -14.03 -12.74 -11.85
N ARG A 173 -13.95 -12.23 -10.62
CA ARG A 173 -15.07 -12.25 -9.67
C ARG A 173 -16.28 -11.48 -10.17
N LEU A 174 -16.07 -10.40 -10.91
CA LEU A 174 -17.18 -9.64 -11.51
C LEU A 174 -17.63 -10.21 -12.83
N MET A 175 -16.69 -10.67 -13.66
CA MET A 175 -16.97 -11.10 -15.04
C MET A 175 -17.36 -12.59 -15.13
N ASN A 176 -16.95 -13.42 -14.19
CA ASN A 176 -17.28 -14.85 -14.14
C ASN A 176 -17.65 -15.27 -12.71
N LYS A 177 -18.84 -14.83 -12.27
CA LYS A 177 -19.30 -14.96 -10.86
C LYS A 177 -19.39 -16.40 -10.35
N ASP A 178 -19.64 -17.35 -11.24
CA ASP A 178 -19.94 -18.73 -10.83
C ASP A 178 -18.66 -19.57 -10.64
N ASN A 179 -17.57 -19.18 -11.30
CA ASN A 179 -16.30 -19.91 -11.21
C ASN A 179 -15.12 -18.97 -11.53
N ASN A 180 -14.47 -18.43 -10.53
CA ASN A 180 -13.28 -17.63 -10.74
C ASN A 180 -12.03 -18.54 -10.83
N PRO A 181 -11.43 -18.71 -12.02
CA PRO A 181 -10.33 -19.64 -12.22
C PRO A 181 -9.04 -19.27 -11.46
N PHE A 182 -8.97 -18.06 -10.88
CA PHE A 182 -7.81 -17.59 -10.13
C PHE A 182 -7.92 -17.76 -8.62
N ASP A 183 -9.08 -18.19 -8.09
CA ASP A 183 -9.27 -18.25 -6.62
C ASP A 183 -8.52 -19.41 -5.95
N SER A 184 -8.25 -20.50 -6.67
CA SER A 184 -7.50 -21.66 -6.16
C SER A 184 -6.00 -21.39 -5.93
N PHE A 185 -5.40 -20.38 -6.60
CA PHE A 185 -3.97 -20.13 -6.53
C PHE A 185 -3.57 -19.37 -5.28
N LYS A 186 -2.57 -19.84 -4.55
CA LYS A 186 -2.06 -19.17 -3.34
C LYS A 186 -1.10 -18.04 -3.68
N LYS A 187 -1.14 -16.99 -2.87
CA LYS A 187 -0.13 -15.92 -2.90
C LYS A 187 1.24 -16.47 -2.54
N LYS A 188 2.27 -15.91 -3.17
CA LYS A 188 3.66 -16.23 -2.86
C LYS A 188 4.10 -15.50 -1.60
N VAL A 189 4.91 -16.15 -0.77
CA VAL A 189 5.52 -15.53 0.40
C VAL A 189 6.42 -14.37 -0.06
N CYS A 190 6.18 -13.19 0.51
CA CYS A 190 6.97 -12.00 0.25
C CYS A 190 7.87 -11.74 1.45
N HIS A 191 9.16 -11.95 1.29
CA HIS A 191 10.13 -11.37 2.22
C HIS A 191 10.28 -9.90 1.84
N THR A 192 9.68 -9.02 2.63
CA THR A 192 9.80 -7.57 2.43
C THR A 192 11.13 -7.16 3.02
N GLU A 193 12.12 -6.96 2.17
CA GLU A 193 13.33 -6.26 2.59
C GLU A 193 12.95 -4.80 2.86
N GLU A 194 13.18 -4.35 4.07
CA GLU A 194 12.83 -3.00 4.48
C GLU A 194 13.69 -1.97 3.73
N ARG A 195 13.07 -0.86 3.36
CA ARG A 195 13.82 0.28 2.85
C ARG A 195 14.60 0.89 3.99
N VAL A 196 15.88 1.17 3.75
CA VAL A 196 16.80 1.66 4.77
C VAL A 196 16.66 3.17 4.92
N ALA A 197 16.60 3.66 6.16
CA ALA A 197 16.81 5.06 6.47
C ALA A 197 18.28 5.42 6.22
N PHE A 198 18.57 6.65 5.83
CA PHE A 198 19.94 7.13 5.69
C PHE A 198 20.57 7.36 7.06
N THR A 199 21.83 6.97 7.25
CA THR A 199 22.60 7.39 8.41
C THR A 199 23.03 8.85 8.30
N VAL A 200 23.49 9.43 9.40
CA VAL A 200 23.97 10.82 9.43
C VAL A 200 25.14 11.02 8.46
N GLU A 201 26.08 10.05 8.41
CA GLU A 201 27.24 10.08 7.52
C GLU A 201 26.82 9.98 6.05
N GLN A 202 25.77 9.19 5.76
CA GLN A 202 25.22 9.08 4.42
C GLN A 202 24.52 10.38 4.00
N LEU A 203 23.75 10.98 4.90
CA LEU A 203 23.13 12.29 4.65
C LEU A 203 24.19 13.37 4.38
N GLN A 204 25.28 13.38 5.14
CA GLN A 204 26.38 14.31 4.94
C GLN A 204 27.00 14.16 3.55
N LYS A 205 27.33 12.91 3.14
CA LYS A 205 27.84 12.63 1.79
C LYS A 205 26.88 13.05 0.68
N ILE A 206 25.58 12.81 0.86
CA ILE A 206 24.54 13.23 -0.09
C ILE A 206 24.55 14.76 -0.20
N TRP A 207 24.61 15.46 0.94
CA TRP A 207 24.56 16.91 1.02
C TRP A 207 25.81 17.55 0.39
N ASP A 208 27.00 17.05 0.76
CA ASP A 208 28.27 17.54 0.21
C ASP A 208 28.32 17.36 -1.32
N THR A 209 27.85 16.21 -1.80
CA THR A 209 27.75 15.97 -3.25
C THR A 209 26.76 16.91 -3.91
N LEU A 210 25.56 17.07 -3.34
CA LEU A 210 24.49 17.89 -3.87
C LEU A 210 24.90 19.37 -3.95
N THR A 211 25.58 19.89 -2.93
CA THR A 211 26.02 21.29 -2.85
C THR A 211 27.31 21.56 -3.60
N SER A 212 28.09 20.52 -3.95
CA SER A 212 29.33 20.67 -4.72
C SER A 212 29.11 21.41 -6.04
N PRO A 213 29.93 22.40 -6.38
CA PRO A 213 29.84 23.13 -7.65
C PRO A 213 30.06 22.24 -8.87
N THR A 214 30.77 21.12 -8.71
CA THR A 214 31.07 20.16 -9.79
C THR A 214 29.93 19.18 -10.07
N TYR A 215 28.95 19.06 -9.15
CA TYR A 215 27.80 18.19 -9.36
C TYR A 215 26.67 18.91 -10.08
N HIS A 216 26.34 18.43 -11.27
CA HIS A 216 25.27 18.99 -12.09
C HIS A 216 24.00 18.17 -11.99
N MET A 217 22.89 18.84 -11.69
CA MET A 217 21.54 18.29 -11.63
C MET A 217 20.57 19.29 -12.26
N LEU A 218 19.58 18.79 -12.96
CA LEU A 218 18.53 19.62 -13.54
C LEU A 218 17.72 20.29 -12.42
N HIS A 219 17.56 21.62 -12.50
CA HIS A 219 16.88 22.43 -11.46
C HIS A 219 17.48 22.23 -10.05
N LYS A 220 18.79 22.25 -9.95
CA LYS A 220 19.57 21.91 -8.76
C LYS A 220 19.09 22.69 -7.52
N GLU A 221 18.83 23.97 -7.65
CA GLU A 221 18.39 24.84 -6.54
C GLU A 221 17.03 24.40 -5.97
N GLU A 222 16.04 24.17 -6.84
CA GLU A 222 14.75 23.63 -6.42
C GLU A 222 14.88 22.20 -5.85
N MET A 223 15.77 21.38 -6.39
CA MET A 223 16.01 20.04 -5.87
C MET A 223 16.64 20.06 -4.47
N ILE A 224 17.50 21.03 -4.17
CA ILE A 224 18.05 21.26 -2.82
C ILE A 224 16.91 21.54 -1.83
N VAL A 225 16.00 22.45 -2.20
CA VAL A 225 14.82 22.76 -1.35
C VAL A 225 13.91 21.53 -1.24
N LEU A 226 13.69 20.79 -2.32
CA LEU A 226 12.89 19.55 -2.30
C LEU A 226 13.45 18.50 -1.32
N TYR A 227 14.78 18.32 -1.27
CA TYR A 227 15.39 17.37 -0.33
C TYR A 227 15.33 17.87 1.11
N LYS A 228 15.47 19.18 1.35
CA LYS A 228 15.22 19.78 2.67
C LYS A 228 13.77 19.53 3.09
N LEU A 229 12.80 19.85 2.24
CA LEU A 229 11.39 19.56 2.48
C LEU A 229 11.18 18.07 2.80
N ALA A 230 11.77 17.16 2.04
CA ALA A 230 11.62 15.72 2.25
C ALA A 230 12.15 15.25 3.61
N LEU A 231 13.30 15.78 4.04
CA LEU A 231 13.94 15.38 5.29
C LEU A 231 13.22 15.98 6.51
N TYR A 232 12.86 17.28 6.46
CA TYR A 232 12.28 17.98 7.61
C TYR A 232 10.77 17.80 7.76
N THR A 233 10.05 17.44 6.68
CA THR A 233 8.61 17.17 6.75
C THR A 233 8.27 15.70 6.75
N GLY A 234 9.14 14.86 6.17
CA GLY A 234 8.86 13.46 5.91
C GLY A 234 7.70 13.23 4.92
N ALA A 235 7.19 14.25 4.25
CA ALA A 235 6.07 14.12 3.31
C ALA A 235 6.43 13.29 2.07
N ARG A 236 5.41 12.83 1.33
CA ARG A 236 5.65 12.00 0.13
C ARG A 236 6.18 12.83 -1.01
N CYS A 237 7.01 12.23 -1.87
CA CYS A 237 7.60 12.89 -3.03
C CYS A 237 6.57 13.66 -3.88
N GLY A 238 5.43 13.04 -4.18
CA GLY A 238 4.39 13.69 -4.98
C GLY A 238 3.76 14.91 -4.31
N ASP A 239 3.54 14.81 -2.99
CA ASP A 239 2.95 15.91 -2.22
C ASP A 239 3.91 17.11 -2.15
N LEU A 240 5.23 16.85 -2.04
CA LEU A 240 6.25 17.89 -2.01
C LEU A 240 6.52 18.50 -3.39
N CYS A 241 6.59 17.67 -4.44
CA CYS A 241 6.78 18.17 -5.81
C CYS A 241 5.62 19.06 -6.28
N LEU A 242 4.42 18.82 -5.78
CA LEU A 242 3.20 19.56 -6.14
C LEU A 242 2.74 20.52 -5.04
N LEU A 243 3.61 20.84 -4.08
CA LEU A 243 3.30 21.77 -3.00
C LEU A 243 3.05 23.17 -3.56
N ARG A 244 1.93 23.77 -3.18
CA ARG A 244 1.54 25.12 -3.59
C ARG A 244 1.78 26.12 -2.46
N TRP A 245 2.04 27.37 -2.80
CA TRP A 245 2.16 28.46 -1.81
C TRP A 245 0.87 28.65 -1.02
N SER A 246 -0.30 28.38 -1.60
CA SER A 246 -1.58 28.40 -0.88
C SER A 246 -1.67 27.42 0.29
N SER A 247 -0.77 26.44 0.32
CA SER A 247 -0.64 25.43 1.39
C SER A 247 0.44 25.79 2.42
N VAL A 248 1.17 26.89 2.21
CA VAL A 248 2.30 27.30 3.06
C VAL A 248 1.98 28.60 3.75
N ASP A 249 1.82 28.56 5.04
CA ASP A 249 1.61 29.74 5.88
C ASP A 249 2.94 30.14 6.50
N MET A 250 3.63 31.08 5.86
CA MET A 250 4.94 31.56 6.32
C MET A 250 4.86 32.36 7.62
N GLN A 251 3.72 33.03 7.88
CA GLN A 251 3.54 33.84 9.09
C GLN A 251 3.37 32.95 10.33
N ASN A 252 2.50 31.93 10.22
CA ASN A 252 2.25 30.97 11.30
C ASN A 252 3.22 29.78 11.26
N ARG A 253 4.13 29.74 10.29
CA ARG A 253 5.13 28.67 10.11
C ARG A 253 4.51 27.29 10.05
N VAL A 254 3.51 27.09 9.18
CA VAL A 254 2.81 25.81 9.02
C VAL A 254 2.58 25.50 7.54
N ILE A 255 2.81 24.25 7.17
CA ILE A 255 2.40 23.70 5.88
C ILE A 255 1.14 22.87 6.10
N ARG A 256 0.06 23.15 5.34
CA ARG A 256 -1.22 22.42 5.39
C ARG A 256 -1.57 21.87 4.03
N PHE A 257 -1.69 20.57 3.91
CA PHE A 257 -2.10 19.96 2.65
C PHE A 257 -2.84 18.63 2.87
N MET A 258 -3.64 18.25 1.89
CA MET A 258 -4.26 16.93 1.82
C MET A 258 -3.39 16.03 0.95
N PRO A 259 -2.86 14.91 1.48
CA PRO A 259 -1.97 14.03 0.72
C PRO A 259 -2.69 13.41 -0.49
N HIS A 260 -2.17 13.59 -1.70
CA HIS A 260 -2.76 13.11 -2.95
C HIS A 260 -3.10 11.60 -2.95
N LYS A 261 -2.25 10.78 -2.33
CA LYS A 261 -2.45 9.32 -2.32
C LYS A 261 -3.66 8.89 -1.49
N THR A 262 -4.00 9.64 -0.46
CA THR A 262 -5.08 9.30 0.49
C THR A 262 -6.27 10.24 0.40
N ALA A 263 -6.25 11.22 -0.49
CA ALA A 263 -7.32 12.18 -0.69
C ALA A 263 -8.68 11.52 -0.99
N HIS A 264 -8.68 10.41 -1.74
CA HIS A 264 -9.91 9.67 -2.06
C HIS A 264 -10.43 8.76 -0.94
N SER A 265 -9.59 8.40 0.04
CA SER A 265 -9.94 7.45 1.11
C SER A 265 -10.07 8.10 2.48
N SER A 266 -9.32 9.16 2.73
CA SER A 266 -9.40 9.91 3.98
C SER A 266 -9.15 11.38 3.67
N HIS A 267 -10.13 12.22 3.84
CA HIS A 267 -10.01 13.68 3.65
C HIS A 267 -9.19 14.36 4.77
N LYS A 268 -8.19 13.64 5.32
CA LYS A 268 -7.37 14.13 6.43
C LYS A 268 -6.36 15.16 5.93
N ILE A 269 -6.43 16.37 6.47
CA ILE A 269 -5.42 17.41 6.30
C ILE A 269 -4.23 17.07 7.20
N VAL A 270 -3.03 17.17 6.64
CA VAL A 270 -1.77 17.06 7.36
C VAL A 270 -1.25 18.46 7.62
N GLU A 271 -0.91 18.76 8.87
CA GLU A 271 -0.30 20.02 9.29
C GLU A 271 1.12 19.76 9.77
N ILE A 272 2.09 20.49 9.20
CA ILE A 272 3.51 20.30 9.49
C ILE A 272 4.10 21.65 9.89
N PRO A 273 4.67 21.79 11.10
CA PRO A 273 5.37 23.00 11.50
C PRO A 273 6.63 23.24 10.66
N ILE A 274 6.91 24.51 10.35
CA ILE A 274 8.09 24.93 9.60
C ILE A 274 9.17 25.35 10.62
N GLY A 275 10.18 24.49 10.80
CA GLY A 275 11.38 24.84 11.59
C GLY A 275 12.30 25.82 10.84
N ASP A 276 13.29 26.40 11.53
CA ASP A 276 14.13 27.49 11.01
C ASP A 276 14.85 27.12 9.70
N VAL A 277 15.46 25.95 9.62
CA VAL A 277 16.15 25.48 8.41
C VAL A 277 15.21 25.42 7.19
N LEU A 278 13.97 24.99 7.42
CA LEU A 278 12.97 24.91 6.37
C LEU A 278 12.40 26.28 6.02
N PHE A 279 12.25 27.15 7.03
CA PHE A 279 11.82 28.53 6.84
C PHE A 279 12.82 29.31 5.96
N GLU A 280 14.12 29.24 6.25
CA GLU A 280 15.16 29.83 5.43
C GLU A 280 15.12 29.30 3.99
N ALA A 281 14.99 27.97 3.83
CA ALA A 281 14.91 27.37 2.51
C ALA A 281 13.68 27.84 1.70
N LEU A 282 12.52 27.97 2.34
CA LEU A 282 11.31 28.48 1.70
C LEU A 282 11.38 29.98 1.42
N SER A 283 12.03 30.75 2.30
CA SER A 283 12.22 32.19 2.10
C SER A 283 13.15 32.52 0.94
N SER A 284 14.03 31.60 0.54
CA SER A 284 14.93 31.76 -0.61
C SER A 284 14.28 31.46 -1.97
N VAL A 285 13.04 30.96 -1.99
CA VAL A 285 12.32 30.57 -3.20
C VAL A 285 11.37 31.70 -3.62
N ASP A 286 11.23 31.88 -4.93
CA ASP A 286 10.29 32.83 -5.51
C ASP A 286 8.83 32.48 -5.15
N GLN A 287 8.14 33.40 -4.49
CA GLN A 287 6.75 33.24 -4.05
C GLN A 287 5.73 33.76 -5.07
N SER A 288 6.18 34.28 -6.21
CA SER A 288 5.30 34.81 -7.28
C SER A 288 4.59 33.72 -8.07
N THR A 289 5.04 32.47 -7.92
CA THR A 289 4.52 31.29 -8.63
C THR A 289 3.47 30.54 -7.82
N ASP A 290 2.63 29.76 -8.49
CA ASP A 290 1.59 28.95 -7.81
C ASP A 290 2.21 27.80 -6.99
N TYR A 291 3.24 27.15 -7.56
CA TYR A 291 3.98 26.08 -6.90
C TYR A 291 5.21 26.59 -6.17
N VAL A 292 5.52 26.01 -5.02
CA VAL A 292 6.76 26.30 -4.29
C VAL A 292 8.00 25.98 -5.12
N LEU A 293 7.94 24.92 -5.94
CA LEU A 293 9.03 24.45 -6.80
C LEU A 293 8.50 24.26 -8.23
N PRO A 294 8.32 25.32 -9.01
CA PRO A 294 7.60 25.29 -10.29
C PRO A 294 8.22 24.36 -11.34
N ASN A 295 9.54 24.33 -11.47
CA ASN A 295 10.22 23.46 -12.42
C ASN A 295 10.16 21.99 -12.01
N VAL A 296 10.29 21.69 -10.71
CA VAL A 296 10.11 20.35 -10.14
C VAL A 296 8.66 19.89 -10.31
N ALA A 297 7.68 20.78 -10.08
CA ALA A 297 6.25 20.48 -10.25
C ALA A 297 5.95 20.12 -11.71
N TYR A 298 6.35 20.97 -12.66
CA TYR A 298 6.21 20.72 -14.10
C TYR A 298 6.80 19.36 -14.48
N ARG A 299 8.04 19.12 -14.07
CA ARG A 299 8.73 17.86 -14.35
C ARG A 299 8.04 16.66 -13.76
N TYR A 300 7.53 16.76 -12.52
CA TYR A 300 6.83 15.65 -11.85
C TYR A 300 5.51 15.32 -12.55
N GLN A 301 4.76 16.31 -13.01
CA GLN A 301 3.51 16.14 -13.76
C GLN A 301 3.73 15.39 -15.08
N HIS A 302 4.79 15.74 -15.82
CA HIS A 302 5.08 15.12 -17.12
C HIS A 302 5.85 13.79 -16.99
N ASN A 303 6.70 13.64 -15.96
CA ASN A 303 7.52 12.47 -15.74
C ASN A 303 7.77 12.25 -14.24
N SER A 304 6.77 11.70 -13.55
CA SER A 304 6.84 11.44 -12.09
C SER A 304 8.01 10.54 -11.67
N GLY A 305 8.54 9.71 -12.57
CA GLY A 305 9.72 8.88 -12.34
C GLY A 305 11.05 9.63 -12.44
N GLY A 306 11.06 10.83 -13.00
CA GLY A 306 12.28 11.64 -13.21
C GLY A 306 12.98 11.99 -11.92
N ILE A 307 12.23 12.48 -10.93
CA ILE A 307 12.76 12.85 -9.61
C ILE A 307 13.42 11.65 -8.91
N SER A 308 12.78 10.48 -8.95
CA SER A 308 13.37 9.26 -8.37
C SER A 308 14.64 8.80 -9.08
N ARG A 309 14.73 8.99 -10.41
CA ARG A 309 15.95 8.68 -11.18
C ARG A 309 17.10 9.61 -10.83
N ASP A 310 16.83 10.89 -10.69
CA ASP A 310 17.86 11.87 -10.34
C ASP A 310 18.32 11.69 -8.90
N THR A 311 17.40 11.38 -7.97
CA THR A 311 17.79 10.99 -6.61
C THR A 311 18.74 9.79 -6.64
N LYS A 312 18.47 8.77 -7.45
CA LYS A 312 19.39 7.63 -7.56
C LYS A 312 20.74 8.01 -8.13
N LYS A 313 20.79 8.90 -9.13
CA LYS A 313 22.06 9.42 -9.65
C LYS A 313 22.85 10.17 -8.58
N LEU A 314 22.16 11.01 -7.77
CA LEU A 314 22.77 11.69 -6.64
C LEU A 314 23.37 10.71 -5.63
N LEU A 315 22.59 9.66 -5.24
CA LEU A 315 23.07 8.65 -4.31
C LEU A 315 24.32 7.92 -4.83
N VAL A 316 24.34 7.57 -6.11
CA VAL A 316 25.53 6.96 -6.75
C VAL A 316 26.72 7.92 -6.74
N ALA A 317 26.50 9.20 -7.09
CA ALA A 317 27.54 10.22 -7.05
C ALA A 317 28.09 10.46 -5.64
N ALA A 318 27.25 10.31 -4.61
CA ALA A 318 27.64 10.35 -3.19
C ALA A 318 28.34 9.05 -2.71
N GLY A 319 28.67 8.13 -3.61
CA GLY A 319 29.34 6.85 -3.28
C GLY A 319 28.43 5.82 -2.61
N LEU A 320 27.12 5.98 -2.67
CA LEU A 320 26.15 5.04 -2.10
C LEU A 320 25.68 4.03 -3.15
N LYS A 321 25.27 2.85 -2.69
CA LYS A 321 24.71 1.79 -3.55
C LYS A 321 23.18 1.74 -3.41
N PRO A 322 22.42 2.47 -4.25
CA PRO A 322 20.97 2.56 -4.11
C PRO A 322 20.22 1.27 -4.49
N ASN A 323 20.86 0.37 -5.22
CA ASN A 323 20.28 -0.88 -5.66
C ASN A 323 21.11 -2.06 -5.17
N ASP A 324 20.44 -3.12 -4.73
CA ASP A 324 21.08 -4.41 -4.56
C ASP A 324 21.23 -5.09 -5.93
N SER A 325 22.34 -5.80 -6.11
CA SER A 325 22.50 -6.73 -7.23
C SER A 325 21.35 -7.74 -7.20
N GLY A 326 20.68 -7.93 -8.34
CA GLY A 326 19.58 -8.89 -8.46
C GLY A 326 20.03 -10.30 -8.05
N THR A 327 19.12 -11.07 -7.49
CA THR A 327 19.32 -12.50 -7.31
C THR A 327 19.31 -13.19 -8.68
N THR A 328 19.86 -14.41 -8.79
CA THR A 328 19.88 -15.23 -10.02
C THR A 328 18.54 -15.33 -10.73
N ARG A 329 17.43 -15.09 -10.05
CA ARG A 329 16.06 -15.12 -10.58
C ARG A 329 15.54 -13.76 -11.02
N ARG A 330 16.03 -12.65 -10.43
CA ARG A 330 15.57 -11.30 -10.75
C ARG A 330 16.47 -10.64 -11.77
N VAL A 331 15.89 -10.29 -12.91
CA VAL A 331 16.56 -9.49 -13.96
C VAL A 331 16.72 -8.02 -13.50
N LEU A 332 15.82 -7.53 -12.64
CA LEU A 332 15.83 -6.14 -12.19
C LEU A 332 16.35 -6.02 -10.75
N ALA A 333 17.33 -5.15 -10.55
CA ALA A 333 17.86 -4.81 -9.24
C ALA A 333 16.78 -4.19 -8.32
N VAL A 334 16.79 -4.56 -7.05
CA VAL A 334 15.89 -4.01 -6.03
C VAL A 334 16.44 -2.67 -5.55
N SER A 335 15.60 -1.63 -5.63
CA SER A 335 15.95 -0.31 -5.10
C SER A 335 15.71 -0.28 -3.59
N ARG A 336 16.78 -0.23 -2.80
CA ARG A 336 16.72 -0.07 -1.33
C ARG A 336 16.72 1.38 -0.91
N MET A 337 17.49 2.21 -1.60
CA MET A 337 17.62 3.64 -1.33
C MET A 337 17.03 4.46 -2.47
N GLY A 338 16.40 5.56 -2.15
CA GLY A 338 15.81 6.46 -3.13
C GLY A 338 15.13 7.63 -2.42
N PHE A 339 14.38 8.44 -3.13
CA PHE A 339 13.72 9.62 -2.54
C PHE A 339 12.91 9.29 -1.28
N HIS A 340 12.23 8.16 -1.25
CA HIS A 340 11.46 7.74 -0.08
C HIS A 340 12.32 7.44 1.16
N GLY A 341 13.65 7.23 0.98
CA GLY A 341 14.61 7.10 2.07
C GLY A 341 14.65 8.33 2.99
N PHE A 342 14.50 9.55 2.44
CA PHE A 342 14.42 10.76 3.25
C PHE A 342 13.24 10.75 4.22
N ARG A 343 12.08 10.28 3.78
CA ARG A 343 10.91 10.10 4.65
C ARG A 343 11.15 9.03 5.72
N HIS A 344 11.79 7.91 5.37
CA HIS A 344 12.16 6.88 6.34
C HIS A 344 13.14 7.45 7.38
N THR A 345 14.10 8.25 6.93
CA THR A 345 15.07 8.91 7.81
C THR A 345 14.37 9.90 8.75
N ALA A 346 13.50 10.77 8.24
CA ALA A 346 12.72 11.70 9.04
C ALA A 346 11.92 10.96 10.12
N ALA A 347 11.20 9.91 9.75
CA ALA A 347 10.42 9.10 10.68
C ALA A 347 11.30 8.45 11.76
N SER A 348 12.40 7.81 11.36
CA SER A 348 13.32 7.15 12.28
C SER A 348 14.00 8.14 13.23
N MET A 349 14.43 9.30 12.74
CA MET A 349 15.03 10.34 13.55
C MET A 349 14.04 10.89 14.59
N MET A 350 12.79 11.17 14.19
CA MET A 350 11.76 11.61 15.15
C MET A 350 11.55 10.57 16.26
N ILE A 351 11.44 9.29 15.91
CA ILE A 351 11.24 8.22 16.90
C ILE A 351 12.47 8.05 17.78
N CYS A 352 13.69 8.08 17.22
CA CYS A 352 14.93 7.99 17.99
C CYS A 352 15.10 9.18 18.95
N ASN A 353 14.56 10.34 18.60
CA ASN A 353 14.53 11.52 19.47
C ASN A 353 13.33 11.53 20.45
N GLY A 354 12.66 10.40 20.65
CA GLY A 354 11.60 10.23 21.63
C GLY A 354 10.25 10.83 21.26
N VAL A 355 10.05 11.25 20.00
CA VAL A 355 8.75 11.76 19.55
C VAL A 355 7.73 10.63 19.57
N ASN A 356 6.57 10.88 20.17
CA ASN A 356 5.49 9.91 20.25
C ASN A 356 5.12 9.35 18.84
N PRO A 357 5.10 8.03 18.63
CA PRO A 357 4.76 7.43 17.35
C PRO A 357 3.41 7.87 16.76
N LEU A 358 2.44 8.26 17.59
CA LEU A 358 1.16 8.80 17.11
C LEU A 358 1.35 10.19 16.50
N VAL A 359 2.21 11.03 17.07
CA VAL A 359 2.57 12.34 16.49
C VAL A 359 3.32 12.14 15.18
N VAL A 360 4.27 11.21 15.13
CA VAL A 360 4.99 10.88 13.89
C VAL A 360 4.02 10.38 12.82
N ARG A 361 3.07 9.50 13.18
CA ARG A 361 2.00 9.04 12.29
C ARG A 361 1.20 10.20 11.70
N ASP A 362 0.82 11.15 12.53
CA ASP A 362 0.00 12.29 12.12
C ASP A 362 0.78 13.24 11.22
N LEU A 363 2.02 13.58 11.56
CA LEU A 363 2.92 14.40 10.73
C LEU A 363 3.19 13.76 9.36
N LEU A 364 3.35 12.44 9.32
CA LEU A 364 3.58 11.71 8.07
C LEU A 364 2.29 11.47 7.28
N GLY A 365 1.11 11.67 7.85
CA GLY A 365 -0.17 11.35 7.22
C GLY A 365 -0.33 9.85 6.93
N HIS A 366 0.02 8.99 7.89
CA HIS A 366 -0.23 7.56 7.82
C HIS A 366 -1.68 7.27 8.21
N THR A 367 -2.34 6.39 7.44
CA THR A 367 -3.73 5.98 7.68
C THR A 367 -3.85 4.89 8.75
N SER A 368 -2.77 4.10 8.99
CA SER A 368 -2.73 3.10 10.06
C SER A 368 -1.51 3.26 10.95
N VAL A 369 -1.61 2.78 12.19
CA VAL A 369 -0.49 2.74 13.15
C VAL A 369 0.58 1.76 12.69
N ASP A 370 0.20 0.66 12.04
CA ASP A 370 1.12 -0.36 11.54
C ASP A 370 2.17 0.20 10.57
N MET A 371 1.79 1.22 9.77
CA MET A 371 2.76 1.90 8.89
C MET A 371 3.84 2.66 9.66
N THR A 372 3.56 3.09 10.89
CA THR A 372 4.53 3.76 11.75
C THR A 372 5.32 2.74 12.58
N ALA A 373 4.75 1.58 12.87
CA ALA A 373 5.42 0.49 13.59
C ALA A 373 6.68 -0.01 12.86
N HIS A 374 6.75 0.10 11.54
CA HIS A 374 7.96 -0.21 10.76
C HIS A 374 9.18 0.68 11.12
N TYR A 375 8.97 1.82 11.79
CA TYR A 375 10.03 2.72 12.23
C TYR A 375 10.39 2.53 13.71
N THR A 376 9.66 1.69 14.43
CA THR A 376 9.84 1.43 15.87
C THR A 376 10.90 0.37 16.15
N HIS A 377 11.89 0.17 15.29
CA HIS A 377 13.13 -0.51 15.69
C HIS A 377 13.87 0.37 16.69
N VAL A 378 13.29 0.46 17.88
CA VAL A 378 13.85 1.16 19.03
C VAL A 378 15.17 0.50 19.35
N ASN A 379 16.28 1.24 19.26
CA ASN A 379 17.58 0.70 19.60
C ASN A 379 17.59 0.30 21.10
N MET A 380 18.56 -0.49 21.53
CA MET A 380 18.64 -0.97 22.91
C MET A 380 18.86 0.17 23.92
N GLU A 381 19.44 1.29 23.49
CA GLU A 381 19.66 2.48 24.28
C GLU A 381 18.32 3.13 24.67
N THR A 382 17.45 3.40 23.68
CA THR A 382 16.11 3.95 23.93
C THR A 382 15.23 3.00 24.77
N LYS A 383 15.43 1.66 24.65
CA LYS A 383 14.76 0.69 25.52
C LYS A 383 15.25 0.78 26.95
N ARG A 384 16.54 0.99 27.17
CA ARG A 384 17.13 1.18 28.52
C ARG A 384 16.61 2.48 29.14
N GLU A 385 16.62 3.59 28.42
CA GLU A 385 16.09 4.88 28.86
C GLU A 385 14.60 4.79 29.24
N ALA A 386 13.79 4.11 28.40
CA ALA A 386 12.38 3.88 28.70
C ALA A 386 12.17 3.03 29.97
N LEU A 387 13.02 2.01 30.20
CA LEU A 387 12.96 1.19 31.39
C LEU A 387 13.50 1.94 32.64
N GLN A 388 14.50 2.78 32.49
CA GLN A 388 15.00 3.63 33.59
C GLN A 388 13.94 4.62 34.02
N ASN A 389 13.17 5.19 33.07
CA ASN A 389 12.05 6.08 33.37
C ASN A 389 10.84 5.37 33.99
N LEU A 390 10.70 4.04 33.84
CA LEU A 390 9.67 3.24 34.51
C LEU A 390 9.94 2.93 35.97
N ASN A 391 11.19 3.10 36.44
CA ASN A 391 11.55 2.87 37.85
C ASN A 391 11.17 4.05 38.76
N VAL A 392 10.52 5.09 38.23
CA VAL A 392 9.96 6.18 39.01
C VAL A 392 8.53 5.81 39.42
N LEU A 393 8.38 5.19 40.58
CA LEU A 393 7.07 4.99 41.20
C LEU A 393 6.39 6.36 41.42
N PRO A 394 5.06 6.47 41.15
CA PRO A 394 4.37 7.76 41.14
C PRO A 394 4.19 8.43 42.55
N CYS A 395 4.83 7.95 43.57
CA CYS A 395 4.67 8.41 44.96
C CYS A 395 5.84 9.22 45.53
N LEU A 396 6.85 9.54 44.73
CA LEU A 396 7.90 10.46 45.19
C LEU A 396 7.82 11.78 44.39
N PRO A 397 7.84 12.93 45.08
CA PRO A 397 7.91 14.22 44.41
C PRO A 397 9.20 14.28 43.57
N GLN A 398 9.04 14.33 42.26
CA GLN A 398 10.15 14.46 41.32
C GLN A 398 10.93 15.74 41.62
N PRO A 399 12.25 15.69 41.83
CA PRO A 399 13.04 16.91 41.74
C PRO A 399 12.86 17.46 40.31
N LYS A 400 12.38 18.68 40.16
CA LYS A 400 12.38 19.40 38.90
C LYS A 400 13.82 19.40 38.40
N LEU A 401 14.13 18.63 37.38
CA LEU A 401 15.35 18.75 36.59
C LEU A 401 15.33 20.17 36.03
N ILE A 402 16.14 21.05 36.60
CA ILE A 402 16.42 22.37 36.05
C ILE A 402 17.23 22.10 34.78
N SER A 403 16.61 22.27 33.62
CA SER A 403 17.27 22.24 32.33
C SER A 403 18.20 23.45 32.22
N GLY A 404 19.45 23.25 32.51
CA GLY A 404 20.53 24.21 32.41
C GLY A 404 21.74 23.58 33.05
N GLU A 405 22.66 23.07 32.26
CA GLU A 405 23.90 22.46 32.71
C GLU A 405 24.82 23.48 33.36
N LYS A 406 24.54 23.83 34.63
CA LYS A 406 25.57 24.38 35.49
C LYS A 406 26.26 23.19 36.16
N PRO A 407 27.61 23.14 36.15
CA PRO A 407 28.35 22.15 36.93
C PRO A 407 27.89 22.17 38.39
N ILE A 408 27.75 21.03 39.04
CA ILE A 408 27.29 20.92 40.44
C ILE A 408 28.11 21.80 41.35
N ALA A 409 29.42 21.97 41.08
CA ALA A 409 30.31 22.88 41.80
C ALA A 409 29.86 24.35 41.73
N GLU A 410 29.31 24.81 40.63
CA GLU A 410 28.82 26.15 40.41
C GLU A 410 27.49 26.38 41.15
N ILE A 411 26.63 25.35 41.17
CA ILE A 411 25.37 25.36 41.92
C ILE A 411 25.63 25.39 43.43
N ILE A 412 26.59 24.60 43.90
CA ILE A 412 26.97 24.59 45.33
C ILE A 412 27.59 25.92 45.73
N GLY A 413 28.40 26.55 44.87
CA GLY A 413 28.99 27.87 45.13
C GLY A 413 27.99 29.04 45.20
N GLU A 414 26.80 28.88 44.57
CA GLU A 414 25.72 29.88 44.64
C GLU A 414 24.78 29.67 45.84
N LEU A 415 24.96 28.62 46.66
CA LEU A 415 24.13 28.36 47.84
C LEU A 415 24.60 29.19 49.03
N ASN A 416 23.67 29.91 49.65
CA ASN A 416 23.94 30.58 50.94
C ASN A 416 23.97 29.52 52.07
N ALA A 417 24.50 29.94 53.26
CA ALA A 417 24.69 29.06 54.41
C ALA A 417 23.39 28.32 54.83
N GLU A 418 22.25 28.97 54.70
CA GLU A 418 20.93 28.41 55.04
C GLU A 418 20.51 27.29 54.12
N LYS A 419 20.74 27.43 52.79
CA LYS A 419 20.47 26.43 51.79
C LYS A 419 21.46 25.24 51.84
N LEU A 420 22.73 25.53 52.23
CA LEU A 420 23.72 24.47 52.46
C LEU A 420 23.37 23.62 53.68
N ALA A 421 22.82 24.20 54.74
CA ALA A 421 22.34 23.48 55.91
C ALA A 421 21.13 22.56 55.54
N VAL A 422 20.18 23.06 54.74
CA VAL A 422 19.05 22.25 54.24
C VAL A 422 19.53 21.11 53.35
N LEU A 423 20.52 21.34 52.49
CA LEU A 423 21.13 20.29 51.64
C LEU A 423 21.83 19.24 52.49
N GLY A 424 22.57 19.68 53.56
CA GLY A 424 23.22 18.78 54.50
C GLY A 424 22.21 17.86 55.21
N HIS A 425 21.14 18.43 55.76
CA HIS A 425 20.07 17.63 56.37
C HIS A 425 19.41 16.67 55.39
N TRP A 426 19.14 17.12 54.17
CA TRP A 426 18.57 16.23 53.14
C TRP A 426 19.51 15.09 52.76
N LEU A 427 20.82 15.33 52.63
CA LEU A 427 21.83 14.29 52.39
C LEU A 427 21.91 13.30 53.55
N ASP A 428 21.78 13.76 54.79
CA ASP A 428 21.77 12.89 55.97
C ASP A 428 20.54 12.00 56.04
N ASP A 429 19.40 12.50 55.65
CA ASP A 429 18.16 11.72 55.68
C ASP A 429 17.99 10.75 54.49
N ASN A 430 18.62 11.02 53.36
CA ASN A 430 18.38 10.29 52.11
C ASN A 430 19.53 9.42 51.61
N LEU A 431 20.74 9.54 52.18
CA LEU A 431 21.87 8.70 51.79
C LEU A 431 22.13 7.60 52.82
N THR A 432 22.40 6.39 52.29
CA THR A 432 22.88 5.26 53.09
C THR A 432 24.29 5.52 53.60
N THR A 433 24.68 4.84 54.68
CA THR A 433 26.01 4.97 55.29
C THR A 433 27.16 4.80 54.27
N THR A 434 27.02 3.81 53.36
CA THR A 434 28.00 3.56 52.29
C THR A 434 28.08 4.68 51.24
N GLN A 435 26.97 5.35 50.99
CA GLN A 435 26.89 6.48 50.06
C GLN A 435 27.48 7.76 50.68
N LYS A 436 27.29 7.96 51.98
CA LYS A 436 27.91 9.06 52.75
C LYS A 436 29.43 8.92 52.81
N GLU A 437 29.92 7.70 53.02
CA GLU A 437 31.38 7.42 52.99
C GLU A 437 31.96 7.73 51.60
N LYS A 438 31.35 7.26 50.53
CA LYS A 438 31.81 7.59 49.17
C LYS A 438 31.74 9.08 48.84
N LEU A 439 30.73 9.78 49.32
CA LEU A 439 30.62 11.23 49.13
C LEU A 439 31.71 11.99 49.90
N SER A 440 32.03 11.54 51.11
CA SER A 440 33.10 12.14 51.92
C SER A 440 34.49 11.89 51.28
N GLU A 441 34.73 10.70 50.74
CA GLU A 441 35.95 10.43 49.98
C GLU A 441 36.10 11.31 48.73
N LEU A 442 35.02 11.53 47.98
CA LEU A 442 34.99 12.41 46.79
C LEU A 442 35.23 13.87 47.15
N LEU A 443 34.70 14.32 48.30
CA LEU A 443 34.89 15.69 48.77
C LEU A 443 36.33 15.96 49.31
N ILE A 444 37.01 14.93 49.86
CA ILE A 444 38.43 15.05 50.30
C ILE A 444 39.38 15.16 49.09
N PHE A 445 39.03 14.62 47.94
CA PHE A 445 39.85 14.73 46.70
C PHE A 445 39.54 16.01 45.91
N ALA A 446 38.52 16.79 46.27
CA ALA A 446 38.09 18.00 45.56
C ALA A 446 38.57 19.31 46.22
N VAL A 447 39.30 19.23 47.36
CA VAL A 447 39.99 20.31 48.01
C VAL A 447 41.48 20.17 47.82
#